data_11205c683a89d798a2f63a01d2869de2
#
_entry.id   11205c683a89d798a2f63a01d2869de2
#
_cell.length_a   1.000
_cell.length_b   1.000
_cell.length_c   1.000
_cell.angle_alpha   90.00
_cell.angle_beta   90.00
_cell.angle_gamma   90.00
#
_symmetry.space_group_name_H-M   'P 1'
#
loop_
_entity.id
_entity.type
_entity.pdbx_description
1 polymer ?
#
loop_
_entity_poly.entity_id
_entity_poly.type
_entity_poly.pdbx_seq_one_letter_code
_entity_poly.pdbx_strand_id
1 'polypeptide(L)'
;MKTKTIVILSIFLFLWMNIDAQIFKAGAALRVITPENLIPISGGMGTPAIPVGKKGDLFVRALVLEKGQTRVAIVSIDNLGWPAYLGDRSRKLIHGIAPENILIGVTHTHSAPDAYGFPDEKGNTSADLKYLEWCVIQIADAVNEAVSKLEPASLRTAVGEAVGKIAYNYYADKLYDPRCGIIQTIAVSGKNKGKPIATLVNYAIHPEILGTGGKLISPDFCGPLYERIESKVGGMAIFMNSAQGGMVTADTRLENGKEANDWNECIRIGYLLADEALRIIEPAPVNENPDLYCASKTINFPVDAEIMRFVFKNSPLVSEAAKKSDFSSISTRLNLLNIGRAQVLTIPGEALPNIGFYVKRKMNSDQPFLFGLTNDAFGYMLTKEDFGGFERYNYISRTSLGEMTGSIYEEEALKLINESPAPVK
;
A
#
# COMPACT_ATOMS: atom_id res chain seq x y z
N MET A 1 38.86 68.12 -36.51
CA MET A 1 38.56 66.68 -36.36
C MET A 1 37.94 66.46 -34.98
N LYS A 2 36.64 66.13 -34.93
CA LYS A 2 35.93 65.90 -33.68
C LYS A 2 35.73 64.37 -33.50
N THR A 3 36.46 63.80 -32.56
CA THR A 3 36.38 62.38 -32.22
C THR A 3 35.08 62.14 -31.42
N LYS A 4 34.17 61.34 -31.94
CA LYS A 4 32.98 60.90 -31.22
C LYS A 4 33.29 59.64 -30.40
N THR A 5 33.27 59.77 -29.08
CA THR A 5 33.35 58.62 -28.15
C THR A 5 32.00 57.95 -28.08
N ILE A 6 31.92 56.72 -28.55
CA ILE A 6 30.72 55.85 -28.38
C ILE A 6 30.82 55.15 -27.03
N VAL A 7 29.94 55.47 -26.10
CA VAL A 7 29.77 54.78 -24.83
C VAL A 7 28.79 53.62 -25.06
N ILE A 8 29.31 52.38 -25.04
CA ILE A 8 28.47 51.16 -25.08
C ILE A 8 28.00 50.88 -23.65
N LEU A 9 26.71 51.15 -23.42
CA LEU A 9 26.05 50.83 -22.17
C LEU A 9 25.62 49.37 -22.21
N SER A 10 26.42 48.46 -21.60
CA SER A 10 26.05 47.04 -21.44
C SER A 10 24.98 46.91 -20.37
N ILE A 11 23.74 46.72 -20.78
CA ILE A 11 22.62 46.39 -19.90
C ILE A 11 22.74 44.91 -19.56
N PHE A 12 23.27 44.58 -18.37
CA PHE A 12 23.18 43.27 -17.77
C PHE A 12 21.72 43.09 -17.31
N LEU A 13 20.91 42.44 -18.12
CA LEU A 13 19.64 41.85 -17.68
C LEU A 13 19.97 40.67 -16.73
N PHE A 14 20.00 40.95 -15.43
CA PHE A 14 19.87 39.90 -14.41
C PHE A 14 18.45 39.34 -14.55
N LEU A 15 18.30 38.23 -15.28
CA LEU A 15 17.18 37.33 -15.13
C LEU A 15 17.24 36.78 -13.69
N TRP A 16 16.52 37.42 -12.80
CA TRP A 16 16.15 36.81 -11.52
C TRP A 16 15.27 35.61 -11.86
N MET A 17 15.85 34.45 -12.05
CA MET A 17 15.11 33.22 -11.90
C MET A 17 14.69 33.19 -10.41
N ASN A 18 13.46 33.62 -10.16
CA ASN A 18 12.80 33.28 -8.92
C ASN A 18 12.76 31.74 -8.86
N ILE A 19 13.76 31.15 -8.23
CA ILE A 19 13.67 29.80 -7.72
C ILE A 19 12.70 29.96 -6.54
N ASP A 20 11.39 30.02 -6.84
CA ASP A 20 10.39 29.78 -5.84
C ASP A 20 10.72 28.43 -5.23
N ALA A 21 11.22 28.45 -4.00
CA ALA A 21 11.50 27.24 -3.25
C ALA A 21 10.17 26.46 -3.21
N GLN A 22 10.09 25.41 -4.05
CA GLN A 22 8.88 24.64 -4.21
C GLN A 22 8.50 24.07 -2.84
N ILE A 23 7.38 24.54 -2.30
CA ILE A 23 6.93 24.17 -0.96
C ILE A 23 6.35 22.77 -1.02
N PHE A 24 6.79 21.92 -0.10
CA PHE A 24 6.18 20.61 0.10
C PHE A 24 4.79 20.77 0.72
N LYS A 25 3.81 20.05 0.19
CA LYS A 25 2.43 20.06 0.66
C LYS A 25 1.93 18.65 0.87
N ALA A 26 1.00 18.51 1.80
CA ALA A 26 0.25 17.28 2.05
C ALA A 26 -1.23 17.58 2.22
N GLY A 27 -2.06 16.64 1.82
CA GLY A 27 -3.49 16.67 2.05
C GLY A 27 -4.02 15.24 2.27
N ALA A 28 -4.99 15.09 3.14
CA ALA A 28 -5.53 13.78 3.51
C ALA A 28 -7.06 13.79 3.55
N ALA A 29 -7.67 12.68 3.12
CA ALA A 29 -9.10 12.46 3.20
C ALA A 29 -9.42 10.97 3.30
N LEU A 30 -10.60 10.66 3.82
CA LEU A 30 -11.08 9.28 3.94
C LEU A 30 -12.54 9.16 3.47
N ARG A 31 -12.93 7.93 3.13
CA ARG A 31 -14.30 7.52 2.87
C ARG A 31 -14.60 6.25 3.63
N VAL A 32 -15.79 6.19 4.22
CA VAL A 32 -16.33 4.93 4.74
C VAL A 32 -16.81 4.09 3.57
N ILE A 33 -16.36 2.85 3.50
CA ILE A 33 -16.77 1.87 2.49
C ILE A 33 -17.42 0.62 3.09
N THR A 34 -17.82 0.67 4.34
CA THR A 34 -18.62 -0.40 4.96
C THR A 34 -19.92 -0.56 4.18
N PRO A 35 -20.20 -1.72 3.58
CA PRO A 35 -21.42 -1.91 2.80
C PRO A 35 -22.65 -1.75 3.69
N GLU A 36 -23.74 -1.20 3.17
CA GLU A 36 -24.99 -1.07 3.91
C GLU A 36 -25.57 -2.46 4.26
N ASN A 37 -25.60 -3.35 3.26
CA ASN A 37 -26.06 -4.71 3.41
C ASN A 37 -24.91 -5.66 3.77
N LEU A 38 -25.25 -6.79 4.40
CA LEU A 38 -24.32 -7.88 4.66
C LEU A 38 -24.10 -8.66 3.35
N ILE A 39 -22.98 -8.41 2.69
CA ILE A 39 -22.56 -9.11 1.48
C ILE A 39 -21.39 -10.05 1.79
N PRO A 40 -21.17 -11.12 0.98
CA PRO A 40 -20.14 -12.13 1.26
C PRO A 40 -18.75 -11.54 1.45
N ILE A 41 -18.03 -12.02 2.46
CA ILE A 41 -16.64 -11.65 2.76
C ILE A 41 -15.69 -12.75 2.29
N SER A 42 -14.47 -12.35 1.89
CA SER A 42 -13.44 -13.26 1.39
C SER A 42 -12.15 -13.13 2.22
N GLY A 43 -11.48 -14.25 2.44
CA GLY A 43 -10.16 -14.34 3.06
C GLY A 43 -9.16 -15.11 2.19
N GLY A 44 -9.41 -15.21 0.87
CA GLY A 44 -8.56 -15.94 -0.07
C GLY A 44 -9.36 -16.75 -1.08
N MET A 45 -8.72 -17.74 -1.70
CA MET A 45 -9.35 -18.61 -2.72
C MET A 45 -10.31 -19.68 -2.15
N GLY A 46 -10.76 -19.51 -0.92
CA GLY A 46 -11.76 -20.38 -0.30
C GLY A 46 -13.20 -19.95 -0.58
N THR A 47 -14.15 -20.71 -0.04
CA THR A 47 -15.58 -20.34 -0.11
C THR A 47 -15.82 -19.07 0.72
N PRO A 48 -16.39 -18.01 0.12
CA PRO A 48 -16.72 -16.79 0.84
C PRO A 48 -17.70 -17.05 1.98
N ALA A 49 -17.52 -16.33 3.09
CA ALA A 49 -18.41 -16.45 4.24
C ALA A 49 -19.54 -15.43 4.17
N ILE A 50 -20.74 -15.84 4.56
CA ILE A 50 -21.89 -14.93 4.73
C ILE A 50 -21.75 -14.29 6.11
N PRO A 51 -21.55 -12.95 6.19
CA PRO A 51 -21.39 -12.27 7.47
C PRO A 51 -22.72 -12.21 8.22
N VAL A 52 -22.64 -12.18 9.55
CA VAL A 52 -23.78 -12.04 10.46
C VAL A 52 -23.85 -10.65 11.10
N GLY A 53 -22.86 -9.79 10.85
CA GLY A 53 -22.78 -8.45 11.40
C GLY A 53 -21.57 -7.68 10.93
N LYS A 54 -21.34 -6.53 11.56
CA LYS A 54 -20.23 -5.63 11.29
C LYS A 54 -19.50 -5.30 12.59
N LYS A 55 -18.17 -5.11 12.52
CA LYS A 55 -17.37 -4.70 13.67
C LYS A 55 -16.28 -3.72 13.23
N GLY A 56 -16.48 -2.44 13.54
CA GLY A 56 -15.73 -1.32 12.97
C GLY A 56 -16.18 -0.99 11.54
N ASP A 57 -15.66 0.11 11.01
CA ASP A 57 -15.93 0.54 9.64
C ASP A 57 -14.75 0.23 8.73
N LEU A 58 -15.04 -0.13 7.47
CA LEU A 58 -14.06 -0.23 6.40
C LEU A 58 -13.85 1.15 5.79
N PHE A 59 -12.60 1.48 5.43
CA PHE A 59 -12.24 2.78 4.89
C PHE A 59 -11.45 2.69 3.59
N VAL A 60 -11.57 3.74 2.79
CA VAL A 60 -10.54 4.23 1.88
C VAL A 60 -9.87 5.41 2.57
N ARG A 61 -8.54 5.41 2.65
CA ARG A 61 -7.72 6.47 3.25
C ARG A 61 -6.69 6.94 2.23
N ALA A 62 -6.73 8.22 1.87
CA ALA A 62 -5.89 8.80 0.83
C ALA A 62 -5.00 9.90 1.39
N LEU A 63 -3.70 9.81 1.11
CA LEU A 63 -2.70 10.84 1.36
C LEU A 63 -2.17 11.33 0.02
N VAL A 64 -2.26 12.63 -0.23
CA VAL A 64 -1.68 13.28 -1.40
C VAL A 64 -0.50 14.13 -0.97
N LEU A 65 0.63 13.95 -1.67
CA LEU A 65 1.86 14.71 -1.49
C LEU A 65 2.15 15.51 -2.74
N GLU A 66 2.61 16.73 -2.59
CA GLU A 66 2.98 17.62 -3.70
C GLU A 66 4.30 18.34 -3.43
N LYS A 67 5.18 18.36 -4.43
CA LYS A 67 6.38 19.18 -4.47
C LYS A 67 6.65 19.64 -5.91
N GLY A 68 6.52 20.91 -6.15
CA GLY A 68 6.67 21.46 -7.51
C GLY A 68 5.66 20.86 -8.49
N GLN A 69 6.15 20.22 -9.54
CA GLN A 69 5.33 19.55 -10.55
C GLN A 69 4.98 18.10 -10.18
N THR A 70 5.64 17.54 -9.17
CA THR A 70 5.40 16.17 -8.74
C THR A 70 4.26 16.13 -7.74
N ARG A 71 3.23 15.37 -8.07
CA ARG A 71 2.11 15.05 -7.17
C ARG A 71 1.89 13.55 -7.14
N VAL A 72 1.74 12.99 -5.95
CA VAL A 72 1.61 11.55 -5.71
C VAL A 72 0.44 11.31 -4.77
N ALA A 73 -0.37 10.30 -5.05
CA ALA A 73 -1.39 9.80 -4.14
C ALA A 73 -0.99 8.41 -3.61
N ILE A 74 -1.08 8.24 -2.30
CA ILE A 74 -0.99 6.95 -1.61
C ILE A 74 -2.35 6.65 -1.04
N VAL A 75 -2.95 5.54 -1.47
CA VAL A 75 -4.29 5.12 -1.08
C VAL A 75 -4.21 3.76 -0.42
N SER A 76 -4.83 3.63 0.75
CA SER A 76 -5.06 2.36 1.44
C SER A 76 -6.54 2.05 1.48
N ILE A 77 -6.92 0.81 1.18
CA ILE A 77 -8.30 0.32 1.21
C ILE A 77 -8.38 -0.82 2.21
N ASP A 78 -9.36 -0.78 3.11
CA ASP A 78 -9.66 -1.92 3.98
C ASP A 78 -10.37 -3.01 3.16
N ASN A 79 -9.58 -3.82 2.49
CA ASN A 79 -10.03 -4.94 1.66
C ASN A 79 -8.94 -6.02 1.58
N LEU A 80 -9.30 -7.21 1.10
CA LEU A 80 -8.39 -8.33 0.90
C LEU A 80 -7.39 -8.06 -0.24
N GLY A 81 -7.85 -7.49 -1.34
CA GLY A 81 -7.05 -7.16 -2.51
C GLY A 81 -7.78 -6.12 -3.37
N TRP A 82 -7.04 -5.44 -4.25
CA TRP A 82 -7.61 -4.49 -5.20
C TRP A 82 -6.94 -4.65 -6.56
N PRO A 83 -7.50 -5.51 -7.44
CA PRO A 83 -6.94 -5.78 -8.76
C PRO A 83 -6.75 -4.51 -9.59
N ALA A 84 -5.72 -4.49 -10.45
CA ALA A 84 -5.39 -3.37 -11.32
C ALA A 84 -6.59 -2.88 -12.13
N TYR A 85 -7.48 -3.79 -12.56
CA TYR A 85 -8.71 -3.47 -13.27
C TYR A 85 -9.59 -2.45 -12.52
N LEU A 86 -9.79 -2.66 -11.22
CA LEU A 86 -10.55 -1.73 -10.36
C LEU A 86 -9.74 -0.45 -10.08
N GLY A 87 -8.45 -0.61 -9.80
CA GLY A 87 -7.56 0.52 -9.55
C GLY A 87 -7.46 1.48 -10.74
N ASP A 88 -7.38 0.98 -11.96
CA ASP A 88 -7.31 1.80 -13.16
C ASP A 88 -8.63 2.53 -13.47
N ARG A 89 -9.76 1.97 -13.04
CA ARG A 89 -11.04 2.66 -13.10
C ARG A 89 -11.09 3.83 -12.13
N SER A 90 -10.60 3.67 -10.90
CA SER A 90 -10.48 4.77 -9.94
C SER A 90 -9.55 5.87 -10.45
N ARG A 91 -8.38 5.50 -11.02
CA ARG A 91 -7.41 6.46 -11.59
C ARG A 91 -8.00 7.35 -12.67
N LYS A 92 -8.93 6.84 -13.49
CA LYS A 92 -9.62 7.62 -14.54
C LYS A 92 -10.54 8.71 -13.99
N LEU A 93 -10.98 8.60 -12.74
CA LEU A 93 -11.87 9.55 -12.07
C LEU A 93 -11.10 10.53 -11.17
N ILE A 94 -9.78 10.35 -11.04
CA ILE A 94 -8.92 11.22 -10.23
C ILE A 94 -8.35 12.34 -11.11
N HIS A 95 -8.37 13.55 -10.60
CA HIS A 95 -7.96 14.74 -11.33
C HIS A 95 -6.67 15.37 -10.76
N GLY A 96 -5.84 15.92 -11.65
CA GLY A 96 -4.65 16.66 -11.27
C GLY A 96 -3.48 15.82 -10.72
N ILE A 97 -3.53 14.51 -10.86
CA ILE A 97 -2.42 13.59 -10.58
C ILE A 97 -2.25 12.67 -11.79
N ALA A 98 -1.02 12.50 -12.26
CA ALA A 98 -0.73 11.55 -13.31
C ALA A 98 -1.09 10.11 -12.84
N PRO A 99 -1.80 9.31 -13.66
CA PRO A 99 -2.28 7.99 -13.23
C PRO A 99 -1.17 7.05 -12.73
N GLU A 100 0.04 7.21 -13.25
CA GLU A 100 1.24 6.48 -12.82
C GLU A 100 1.74 6.87 -11.43
N ASN A 101 1.34 8.03 -10.90
CA ASN A 101 1.70 8.53 -9.57
C ASN A 101 0.62 8.24 -8.52
N ILE A 102 -0.38 7.41 -8.84
CA ILE A 102 -1.44 7.03 -7.92
C ILE A 102 -1.20 5.58 -7.49
N LEU A 103 -0.72 5.40 -6.26
CA LEU A 103 -0.43 4.12 -5.64
C LEU A 103 -1.67 3.68 -4.84
N ILE A 104 -2.29 2.59 -5.26
CA ILE A 104 -3.50 2.05 -4.60
C ILE A 104 -3.14 0.69 -4.03
N GLY A 105 -3.12 0.59 -2.71
CA GLY A 105 -2.86 -0.63 -1.96
C GLY A 105 -4.00 -0.97 -1.00
N VAL A 106 -3.90 -2.11 -0.35
CA VAL A 106 -4.90 -2.61 0.58
C VAL A 106 -4.28 -2.94 1.93
N THR A 107 -5.11 -2.96 2.97
CA THR A 107 -4.72 -3.47 4.28
C THR A 107 -4.59 -4.98 4.30
N HIS A 108 -5.28 -5.66 3.40
CA HIS A 108 -5.40 -7.11 3.30
C HIS A 108 -6.27 -7.74 4.42
N THR A 109 -7.29 -7.02 4.90
CA THR A 109 -8.23 -7.61 5.86
C THR A 109 -9.00 -8.78 5.26
N HIS A 110 -9.02 -9.91 5.97
CA HIS A 110 -9.76 -11.12 5.61
C HIS A 110 -11.23 -11.09 6.08
N SER A 111 -11.71 -9.89 6.40
CA SER A 111 -13.08 -9.65 6.90
C SER A 111 -13.80 -8.57 6.08
N ALA A 112 -13.42 -8.38 4.81
CA ALA A 112 -14.02 -7.43 3.89
C ALA A 112 -14.76 -8.14 2.75
N PRO A 113 -15.69 -7.46 2.04
CA PRO A 113 -16.34 -8.01 0.86
C PRO A 113 -15.35 -8.44 -0.22
N ASP A 114 -15.71 -9.51 -0.96
CA ASP A 114 -14.88 -10.06 -2.03
C ASP A 114 -14.61 -9.00 -3.11
N ALA A 115 -13.34 -8.70 -3.34
CA ALA A 115 -12.87 -7.81 -4.40
C ALA A 115 -11.94 -8.51 -5.43
N TYR A 116 -11.71 -9.81 -5.28
CA TYR A 116 -11.01 -10.60 -6.29
C TYR A 116 -11.95 -11.14 -7.37
N GLY A 117 -13.21 -11.37 -7.00
CA GLY A 117 -14.16 -11.99 -7.90
C GLY A 117 -13.74 -13.41 -8.27
N PHE A 118 -13.23 -14.18 -7.31
CA PHE A 118 -12.86 -15.58 -7.55
C PHE A 118 -14.05 -16.37 -8.06
N PRO A 119 -13.90 -17.04 -9.23
CA PRO A 119 -14.97 -17.87 -9.77
C PRO A 119 -15.06 -19.22 -9.03
N ASP A 120 -16.29 -19.71 -8.83
CA ASP A 120 -16.52 -21.10 -8.48
C ASP A 120 -16.27 -22.02 -9.70
N GLU A 121 -16.44 -23.34 -9.54
CA GLU A 121 -16.29 -24.33 -10.61
C GLU A 121 -17.24 -24.08 -11.80
N LYS A 122 -18.31 -23.34 -11.62
CA LYS A 122 -19.31 -22.96 -12.64
C LYS A 122 -19.04 -21.57 -13.22
N GLY A 123 -18.01 -20.87 -12.75
CA GLY A 123 -17.69 -19.51 -13.17
C GLY A 123 -18.51 -18.41 -12.49
N ASN A 124 -19.30 -18.73 -11.43
CA ASN A 124 -19.99 -17.70 -10.66
C ASN A 124 -19.05 -17.08 -9.62
N THR A 125 -19.29 -15.82 -9.29
CA THR A 125 -18.54 -15.12 -8.25
C THR A 125 -19.43 -14.65 -7.12
N SER A 126 -18.85 -14.51 -5.92
CA SER A 126 -19.50 -13.88 -4.76
C SER A 126 -19.31 -12.36 -4.70
N ALA A 127 -18.47 -11.79 -5.58
CA ALA A 127 -18.21 -10.36 -5.60
C ALA A 127 -19.48 -9.56 -5.96
N ASP A 128 -19.84 -8.61 -5.13
CA ASP A 128 -20.89 -7.65 -5.44
C ASP A 128 -20.32 -6.52 -6.33
N LEU A 129 -20.54 -6.64 -7.64
CA LEU A 129 -20.00 -5.70 -8.61
C LEU A 129 -20.51 -4.26 -8.43
N LYS A 130 -21.71 -4.07 -7.85
CA LYS A 130 -22.23 -2.73 -7.56
C LYS A 130 -21.50 -2.10 -6.40
N TYR A 131 -21.23 -2.88 -5.36
CA TYR A 131 -20.41 -2.44 -4.23
C TYR A 131 -18.99 -2.09 -4.68
N LEU A 132 -18.36 -2.92 -5.51
CA LEU A 132 -17.01 -2.65 -6.03
C LEU A 132 -16.98 -1.39 -6.89
N GLU A 133 -17.99 -1.17 -7.72
CA GLU A 133 -18.11 0.05 -8.51
C GLU A 133 -18.26 1.29 -7.62
N TRP A 134 -19.05 1.20 -6.58
CA TRP A 134 -19.16 2.26 -5.60
C TRP A 134 -17.83 2.52 -4.89
N CYS A 135 -17.07 1.48 -4.50
CA CYS A 135 -15.73 1.64 -3.93
C CYS A 135 -14.76 2.33 -4.92
N VAL A 136 -14.83 2.01 -6.22
CA VAL A 136 -14.03 2.70 -7.26
C VAL A 136 -14.26 4.21 -7.21
N ILE A 137 -15.51 4.64 -7.05
CA ILE A 137 -15.87 6.08 -6.93
C ILE A 137 -15.36 6.64 -5.60
N GLN A 138 -15.54 5.91 -4.47
CA GLN A 138 -15.08 6.37 -3.15
C GLN A 138 -13.56 6.57 -3.09
N ILE A 139 -12.77 5.75 -3.81
CA ILE A 139 -11.32 5.93 -3.95
C ILE A 139 -11.02 7.26 -4.66
N ALA A 140 -11.66 7.51 -5.78
CA ALA A 140 -11.47 8.74 -6.54
C ALA A 140 -11.88 9.98 -5.72
N ASP A 141 -13.03 9.93 -5.05
CA ASP A 141 -13.52 11.00 -4.20
C ASP A 141 -12.60 11.30 -3.02
N ALA A 142 -12.04 10.27 -2.38
CA ALA A 142 -11.07 10.45 -1.30
C ALA A 142 -9.80 11.16 -1.81
N VAL A 143 -9.26 10.73 -2.96
CA VAL A 143 -8.06 11.36 -3.55
C VAL A 143 -8.35 12.80 -4.00
N ASN A 144 -9.45 13.04 -4.71
CA ASN A 144 -9.82 14.38 -5.18
C ASN A 144 -10.05 15.34 -3.99
N GLU A 145 -10.66 14.87 -2.89
CA GLU A 145 -10.78 15.66 -1.67
C GLU A 145 -9.41 15.92 -1.01
N ALA A 146 -8.53 14.92 -0.95
CA ALA A 146 -7.18 15.11 -0.42
C ALA A 146 -6.39 16.14 -1.25
N VAL A 147 -6.56 16.16 -2.58
CA VAL A 147 -6.00 17.21 -3.46
C VAL A 147 -6.52 18.58 -3.08
N SER A 148 -7.83 18.72 -2.82
CA SER A 148 -8.44 20.01 -2.43
C SER A 148 -7.98 20.50 -1.04
N LYS A 149 -7.46 19.61 -0.22
CA LYS A 149 -6.95 19.87 1.13
C LYS A 149 -5.43 20.05 1.20
N LEU A 150 -4.73 20.10 0.07
CA LEU A 150 -3.28 20.32 0.05
C LEU A 150 -2.90 21.60 0.78
N GLU A 151 -2.12 21.48 1.83
CA GLU A 151 -1.58 22.59 2.62
C GLU A 151 -0.07 22.43 2.82
N PRO A 152 0.69 23.54 3.07
CA PRO A 152 2.10 23.45 3.38
C PRO A 152 2.36 22.51 4.55
N ALA A 153 3.30 21.58 4.36
CA ALA A 153 3.62 20.53 5.32
C ALA A 153 5.12 20.32 5.46
N SER A 154 5.51 19.80 6.61
CA SER A 154 6.80 19.19 6.86
C SER A 154 6.64 17.66 6.99
N LEU A 155 7.76 16.96 7.03
CA LEU A 155 7.80 15.51 7.01
C LEU A 155 8.64 14.96 8.16
N ARG A 156 8.19 13.87 8.75
CA ARG A 156 9.03 12.92 9.51
C ARG A 156 8.95 11.55 8.85
N THR A 157 10.08 10.85 8.78
CA THR A 157 10.12 9.45 8.38
C THR A 157 11.04 8.68 9.30
N ALA A 158 10.67 7.45 9.61
CA ALA A 158 11.48 6.54 10.43
C ALA A 158 11.21 5.08 10.05
N VAL A 159 12.21 4.24 10.25
CA VAL A 159 12.09 2.79 10.22
C VAL A 159 12.77 2.25 11.48
N GLY A 160 12.07 1.40 12.22
CA GLY A 160 12.58 0.75 13.43
C GLY A 160 11.88 -0.56 13.69
N GLU A 161 12.44 -1.37 14.58
CA GLU A 161 11.79 -2.62 14.97
C GLU A 161 10.62 -2.34 15.91
N ALA A 162 9.44 -2.87 15.57
CA ALA A 162 8.29 -2.91 16.46
C ALA A 162 8.48 -4.07 17.46
N VAL A 163 8.38 -3.74 18.73
CA VAL A 163 8.63 -4.67 19.84
C VAL A 163 7.31 -5.17 20.41
N GLY A 164 7.30 -6.44 20.80
CA GLY A 164 6.16 -7.07 21.44
C GLY A 164 5.59 -8.24 20.65
N LYS A 165 4.50 -8.77 21.16
CA LYS A 165 3.80 -9.91 20.57
C LYS A 165 2.80 -9.40 19.50
N ILE A 166 3.34 -9.00 18.30
CA ILE A 166 2.56 -8.39 17.22
C ILE A 166 2.34 -9.40 16.10
N ALA A 167 3.41 -9.95 15.54
CA ALA A 167 3.36 -10.84 14.39
C ALA A 167 4.31 -12.02 14.54
N TYR A 168 4.03 -13.08 13.79
CA TYR A 168 4.92 -14.23 13.60
C TYR A 168 4.68 -14.81 12.21
N ASN A 169 5.56 -15.70 11.76
CA ASN A 169 5.34 -16.45 10.52
C ASN A 169 4.82 -17.86 10.88
N TYR A 170 3.64 -18.20 10.39
CA TYR A 170 2.99 -19.50 10.64
C TYR A 170 3.81 -20.70 10.16
N TYR A 171 4.59 -20.52 9.07
CA TYR A 171 5.43 -21.60 8.54
C TYR A 171 6.81 -21.66 9.18
N ALA A 172 7.38 -20.52 9.58
CA ALA A 172 8.73 -20.41 10.14
C ALA A 172 8.79 -19.24 11.14
N ASP A 173 8.42 -19.49 12.37
CA ASP A 173 8.10 -18.55 13.47
C ASP A 173 8.84 -17.20 13.44
N LYS A 174 10.14 -17.19 13.18
CA LYS A 174 11.01 -15.99 13.17
C LYS A 174 11.27 -15.42 11.77
N LEU A 175 10.75 -16.02 10.71
CA LEU A 175 10.96 -15.56 9.35
C LEU A 175 9.92 -14.50 8.96
N TYR A 176 10.06 -13.31 9.49
CA TYR A 176 9.26 -12.13 9.13
C TYR A 176 10.07 -10.85 9.40
N ASP A 177 9.67 -9.75 8.78
CA ASP A 177 10.35 -8.46 8.95
C ASP A 177 9.71 -7.66 10.10
N PRO A 178 10.37 -7.54 11.27
CA PRO A 178 9.83 -6.80 12.41
C PRO A 178 9.92 -5.28 12.25
N ARG A 179 10.52 -4.79 11.15
CA ARG A 179 10.68 -3.36 10.93
C ARG A 179 9.36 -2.71 10.55
N CYS A 180 8.96 -1.73 11.34
CA CYS A 180 7.85 -0.84 11.11
C CYS A 180 8.37 0.46 10.50
N GLY A 181 7.84 0.85 9.35
CA GLY A 181 8.14 2.11 8.68
C GLY A 181 7.03 3.13 8.93
N ILE A 182 7.38 4.38 9.21
CA ILE A 182 6.42 5.46 9.45
C ILE A 182 6.73 6.66 8.57
N ILE A 183 5.69 7.20 7.93
CA ILE A 183 5.70 8.46 7.20
C ILE A 183 4.65 9.36 7.85
N GLN A 184 5.08 10.48 8.43
CA GLN A 184 4.19 11.44 9.10
C GLN A 184 4.34 12.83 8.46
N THR A 185 3.24 13.34 7.91
CA THR A 185 3.14 14.71 7.40
C THR A 185 2.53 15.62 8.45
N ILE A 186 3.11 16.82 8.63
CA ILE A 186 2.77 17.75 9.71
C ILE A 186 2.42 19.10 9.10
N ALA A 187 1.29 19.70 9.47
CA ALA A 187 0.91 21.03 9.05
C ALA A 187 1.88 22.09 9.57
N VAL A 188 2.39 22.96 8.70
CA VAL A 188 3.34 24.04 9.10
C VAL A 188 2.65 25.38 9.33
N SER A 189 1.37 25.49 9.00
CA SER A 189 0.60 26.74 9.13
C SER A 189 -0.85 26.49 9.55
N GLY A 190 -1.63 27.58 9.74
CA GLY A 190 -3.05 27.50 10.06
C GLY A 190 -3.36 27.00 11.48
N LYS A 191 -4.63 26.63 11.71
CA LYS A 191 -5.13 26.17 13.02
C LYS A 191 -4.56 24.82 13.47
N ASN A 192 -4.05 24.04 12.50
CA ASN A 192 -3.48 22.71 12.75
C ASN A 192 -1.95 22.72 12.76
N LYS A 193 -1.30 23.90 12.78
CA LYS A 193 0.16 24.00 12.82
C LYS A 193 0.76 23.09 13.90
N GLY A 194 1.76 22.29 13.51
CA GLY A 194 2.46 21.34 14.38
C GLY A 194 1.72 20.03 14.62
N LYS A 195 0.50 19.86 14.09
CA LYS A 195 -0.26 18.62 14.20
C LYS A 195 -0.07 17.76 12.94
N PRO A 196 -0.08 16.44 13.06
CA PRO A 196 -0.09 15.56 11.90
C PRO A 196 -1.29 15.82 10.97
N ILE A 197 -1.03 15.87 9.66
CA ILE A 197 -2.05 15.76 8.63
C ILE A 197 -2.39 14.28 8.44
N ALA A 198 -1.34 13.44 8.32
CA ALA A 198 -1.48 12.00 8.26
C ALA A 198 -0.26 11.31 8.88
N THR A 199 -0.49 10.11 9.43
CA THR A 199 0.53 9.18 9.92
C THR A 199 0.32 7.83 9.23
N LEU A 200 1.21 7.48 8.29
CA LEU A 200 1.20 6.20 7.60
C LEU A 200 2.12 5.23 8.32
N VAL A 201 1.60 4.03 8.59
CA VAL A 201 2.31 2.89 9.18
C VAL A 201 2.44 1.80 8.12
N ASN A 202 3.67 1.32 7.89
CA ASN A 202 3.99 0.21 6.98
C ASN A 202 4.57 -0.95 7.77
N TYR A 203 3.89 -2.08 7.78
CA TYR A 203 4.30 -3.27 8.52
C TYR A 203 3.86 -4.55 7.81
N ALA A 204 4.65 -5.62 7.94
CA ALA A 204 4.34 -6.91 7.32
C ALA A 204 3.51 -7.78 8.28
N ILE A 205 2.19 -7.88 8.02
CA ILE A 205 1.27 -8.66 8.85
C ILE A 205 -0.07 -8.84 8.14
N HIS A 206 -0.68 -10.02 8.25
CA HIS A 206 -2.05 -10.26 7.80
C HIS A 206 -3.08 -9.75 8.83
N PRO A 207 -4.03 -8.89 8.43
CA PRO A 207 -5.21 -8.57 9.22
C PRO A 207 -6.27 -9.67 9.08
N GLU A 208 -6.10 -10.76 9.81
CA GLU A 208 -6.94 -11.97 9.72
C GLU A 208 -7.33 -12.54 11.08
N ILE A 209 -7.24 -11.72 12.14
CA ILE A 209 -7.58 -12.15 13.51
C ILE A 209 -9.03 -12.63 13.58
N LEU A 210 -9.97 -11.86 13.01
CA LEU A 210 -11.35 -12.29 12.85
C LEU A 210 -11.50 -13.23 11.67
N GLY A 211 -10.90 -12.88 10.53
CA GLY A 211 -10.96 -13.64 9.30
C GLY A 211 -12.39 -13.93 8.85
N THR A 212 -12.54 -14.81 7.88
CA THR A 212 -13.88 -15.29 7.45
C THR A 212 -14.59 -16.11 8.52
N GLY A 213 -13.84 -16.76 9.42
CA GLY A 213 -14.38 -17.55 10.54
C GLY A 213 -15.18 -16.73 11.54
N GLY A 214 -14.81 -15.47 11.74
CA GLY A 214 -15.54 -14.55 12.60
C GLY A 214 -16.87 -14.08 12.03
N LYS A 215 -17.10 -14.26 10.72
CA LYS A 215 -18.33 -13.86 10.01
C LYS A 215 -18.76 -12.43 10.26
N LEU A 216 -17.79 -11.51 10.36
CA LEU A 216 -18.02 -10.07 10.57
C LEU A 216 -17.36 -9.29 9.44
N ILE A 217 -18.03 -8.26 8.94
CA ILE A 217 -17.40 -7.24 8.12
C ILE A 217 -16.58 -6.35 9.05
N SER A 218 -15.26 -6.24 8.82
CA SER A 218 -14.36 -5.56 9.75
C SER A 218 -13.04 -5.15 9.10
N PRO A 219 -12.43 -4.02 9.51
CA PRO A 219 -11.05 -3.67 9.18
C PRO A 219 -10.02 -4.50 9.97
N ASP A 220 -10.47 -5.45 10.82
CA ASP A 220 -9.63 -6.21 11.73
C ASP A 220 -8.81 -5.27 12.65
N PHE A 221 -7.55 -5.59 13.01
CA PHE A 221 -6.71 -4.74 13.87
C PHE A 221 -6.41 -3.35 13.27
N CYS A 222 -6.60 -3.15 11.96
CA CYS A 222 -6.38 -1.84 11.33
C CYS A 222 -7.31 -0.77 11.89
N GLY A 223 -8.58 -1.11 12.22
CA GLY A 223 -9.51 -0.19 12.85
C GLY A 223 -9.00 0.36 14.19
N PRO A 224 -8.70 -0.50 15.17
CA PRO A 224 -8.06 -0.10 16.42
C PRO A 224 -6.73 0.64 16.25
N LEU A 225 -5.89 0.28 15.27
CA LEU A 225 -4.66 1.00 14.97
C LEU A 225 -4.95 2.45 14.56
N TYR A 226 -5.92 2.68 13.69
CA TYR A 226 -6.34 4.02 13.28
C TYR A 226 -6.83 4.84 14.48
N GLU A 227 -7.77 4.28 15.24
CA GLU A 227 -8.31 4.91 16.44
C GLU A 227 -7.22 5.33 17.43
N ARG A 228 -6.26 4.43 17.68
CA ARG A 228 -5.18 4.68 18.63
C ARG A 228 -4.24 5.81 18.22
N ILE A 229 -3.81 5.84 16.94
CA ILE A 229 -2.95 6.91 16.42
C ILE A 229 -3.71 8.24 16.40
N GLU A 230 -4.92 8.25 15.83
CA GLU A 230 -5.73 9.46 15.69
C GLU A 230 -6.10 10.08 17.04
N SER A 231 -6.39 9.25 18.05
CA SER A 231 -6.67 9.73 19.41
C SER A 231 -5.44 10.31 20.13
N LYS A 232 -4.23 9.77 19.85
CA LYS A 232 -3.00 10.22 20.52
C LYS A 232 -2.37 11.46 19.92
N VAL A 233 -2.30 11.53 18.57
CA VAL A 233 -1.54 12.59 17.89
C VAL A 233 -2.39 13.41 16.91
N GLY A 234 -3.63 12.99 16.64
CA GLY A 234 -4.49 13.62 15.65
C GLY A 234 -4.09 13.28 14.20
N GLY A 235 -4.73 13.96 13.25
CA GLY A 235 -4.56 13.67 11.83
C GLY A 235 -5.22 12.36 11.42
N MET A 236 -4.95 11.90 10.21
CA MET A 236 -5.49 10.65 9.66
C MET A 236 -4.41 9.55 9.73
N ALA A 237 -4.72 8.42 10.36
CA ALA A 237 -3.87 7.24 10.30
C ALA A 237 -4.06 6.47 8.99
N ILE A 238 -3.02 5.83 8.49
CA ILE A 238 -3.05 4.97 7.30
C ILE A 238 -2.23 3.72 7.60
N PHE A 239 -2.71 2.56 7.21
CA PHE A 239 -1.93 1.32 7.24
C PHE A 239 -1.66 0.85 5.80
N MET A 240 -0.41 0.56 5.48
CA MET A 240 0.01 -0.07 4.24
C MET A 240 0.75 -1.35 4.58
N ASN A 241 0.29 -2.47 4.03
CA ASN A 241 0.96 -3.73 4.25
C ASN A 241 2.35 -3.75 3.60
N SER A 242 3.20 -4.71 4.00
CA SER A 242 4.54 -4.87 3.45
C SER A 242 4.69 -6.26 2.81
N ALA A 243 5.84 -6.91 2.90
CA ALA A 243 6.09 -8.26 2.42
C ALA A 243 5.59 -9.28 3.46
N GLN A 244 4.28 -9.49 3.51
CA GLN A 244 3.60 -10.36 4.48
C GLN A 244 3.33 -11.77 3.95
N GLY A 245 3.62 -12.04 2.67
CA GLY A 245 3.43 -13.36 2.06
C GLY A 245 4.13 -14.47 2.85
N GLY A 246 3.81 -15.73 2.58
CA GLY A 246 4.34 -16.85 3.35
C GLY A 246 3.79 -16.90 4.77
N MET A 247 2.57 -16.40 4.98
CA MET A 247 1.76 -16.51 6.20
C MET A 247 2.35 -15.76 7.42
N VAL A 248 2.79 -14.51 7.21
CA VAL A 248 3.12 -13.62 8.32
C VAL A 248 1.83 -13.06 8.89
N THR A 249 1.42 -13.54 10.05
CA THR A 249 0.12 -13.27 10.67
C THR A 249 0.25 -12.61 12.04
N ALA A 250 -0.87 -12.15 12.60
CA ALA A 250 -0.93 -11.59 13.94
C ALA A 250 -0.61 -12.65 15.01
N ASP A 251 0.25 -12.31 15.98
CA ASP A 251 0.57 -13.25 17.07
C ASP A 251 -0.49 -13.21 18.15
N THR A 252 -1.56 -13.98 17.94
CA THR A 252 -2.68 -14.17 18.88
C THR A 252 -2.57 -15.46 19.69
N ARG A 253 -1.41 -16.14 19.62
CA ARG A 253 -1.18 -17.42 20.31
C ARG A 253 -1.24 -17.26 21.83
N LEU A 254 -2.04 -18.09 22.47
CA LEU A 254 -2.14 -18.20 23.93
C LEU A 254 -1.08 -19.17 24.48
N GLU A 255 -0.85 -19.15 25.79
CA GLU A 255 0.09 -20.06 26.46
C GLU A 255 -0.23 -21.55 26.26
N ASN A 256 -1.51 -21.87 26.05
CA ASN A 256 -1.98 -23.23 25.77
C ASN A 256 -1.85 -23.64 24.29
N GLY A 257 -1.22 -22.81 23.45
CA GLY A 257 -1.01 -23.07 22.00
C GLY A 257 -2.24 -22.81 21.12
N LYS A 258 -3.36 -22.38 21.67
CA LYS A 258 -4.53 -21.94 20.89
C LYS A 258 -4.35 -20.47 20.47
N GLU A 259 -5.07 -20.08 19.43
CA GLU A 259 -5.16 -18.68 19.00
C GLU A 259 -6.46 -18.05 19.51
N ALA A 260 -6.38 -16.79 19.91
CA ALA A 260 -7.55 -15.98 20.25
C ALA A 260 -7.94 -15.15 19.01
N ASN A 261 -9.13 -15.44 18.47
CA ASN A 261 -9.61 -14.85 17.21
C ASN A 261 -10.85 -14.00 17.50
N ASP A 262 -10.68 -12.94 18.30
CA ASP A 262 -11.76 -12.05 18.70
C ASP A 262 -11.38 -10.56 18.57
N TRP A 263 -12.35 -9.70 18.81
CA TRP A 263 -12.17 -8.25 18.71
C TRP A 263 -11.21 -7.68 19.75
N ASN A 264 -11.07 -8.32 20.93
CA ASN A 264 -10.12 -7.86 21.95
C ASN A 264 -8.68 -8.05 21.46
N GLU A 265 -8.42 -9.14 20.73
CA GLU A 265 -7.12 -9.34 20.08
C GLU A 265 -6.88 -8.33 18.94
N CYS A 266 -7.90 -7.97 18.15
CA CYS A 266 -7.79 -6.89 17.19
C CYS A 266 -7.40 -5.57 17.88
N ILE A 267 -8.01 -5.25 19.01
CA ILE A 267 -7.67 -4.06 19.82
C ILE A 267 -6.23 -4.17 20.33
N ARG A 268 -5.83 -5.31 20.89
CA ARG A 268 -4.49 -5.52 21.45
C ARG A 268 -3.39 -5.33 20.39
N ILE A 269 -3.53 -6.01 19.25
CA ILE A 269 -2.55 -5.92 18.15
C ILE A 269 -2.54 -4.52 17.54
N GLY A 270 -3.71 -3.95 17.24
CA GLY A 270 -3.82 -2.61 16.66
C GLY A 270 -3.22 -1.53 17.57
N TYR A 271 -3.51 -1.58 18.88
CA TYR A 271 -2.97 -0.63 19.84
C TYR A 271 -1.46 -0.80 20.03
N LEU A 272 -0.97 -2.04 20.12
CA LEU A 272 0.45 -2.33 20.29
C LEU A 272 1.26 -1.83 19.07
N LEU A 273 0.81 -2.14 17.85
CA LEU A 273 1.48 -1.67 16.63
C LEU A 273 1.40 -0.14 16.49
N ALA A 274 0.29 0.48 16.87
CA ALA A 274 0.15 1.94 16.88
C ALA A 274 1.12 2.60 17.87
N ASP A 275 1.23 2.07 19.09
CA ASP A 275 2.12 2.59 20.11
C ASP A 275 3.59 2.44 19.70
N GLU A 276 3.96 1.32 19.09
CA GLU A 276 5.30 1.10 18.56
C GLU A 276 5.61 2.04 17.37
N ALA A 277 4.66 2.24 16.45
CA ALA A 277 4.82 3.20 15.37
C ALA A 277 5.06 4.62 15.90
N LEU A 278 4.29 5.05 16.90
CA LEU A 278 4.48 6.36 17.53
C LEU A 278 5.81 6.46 18.27
N ARG A 279 6.25 5.41 18.98
CA ARG A 279 7.58 5.34 19.63
C ARG A 279 8.72 5.48 18.61
N ILE A 280 8.59 4.80 17.44
CA ILE A 280 9.63 4.82 16.40
C ILE A 280 9.73 6.21 15.74
N ILE A 281 8.61 6.89 15.51
CA ILE A 281 8.63 8.19 14.82
C ILE A 281 8.95 9.36 15.75
N GLU A 282 8.78 9.23 17.05
CA GLU A 282 8.97 10.32 18.02
C GLU A 282 10.35 11.00 17.92
N PRO A 283 11.48 10.26 17.92
CA PRO A 283 12.82 10.87 17.83
C PRO A 283 13.20 11.33 16.42
N ALA A 284 12.38 11.08 15.39
CA ALA A 284 12.73 11.40 14.03
C ALA A 284 12.80 12.93 13.80
N PRO A 285 13.84 13.44 13.12
CA PRO A 285 13.94 14.85 12.81
C PRO A 285 12.84 15.29 11.85
N VAL A 286 12.41 16.54 12.00
CA VAL A 286 11.47 17.17 11.04
C VAL A 286 12.26 17.65 9.84
N ASN A 287 11.85 17.25 8.64
CA ASN A 287 12.31 17.79 7.37
C ASN A 287 11.27 18.82 6.90
N GLU A 288 11.66 20.11 6.94
CA GLU A 288 10.75 21.22 6.63
C GLU A 288 10.41 21.33 5.14
N ASN A 289 11.25 20.80 4.28
CA ASN A 289 11.04 20.89 2.82
C ASN A 289 11.59 19.65 2.09
N PRO A 290 11.01 18.46 2.33
CA PRO A 290 11.49 17.20 1.75
C PRO A 290 11.38 17.20 0.23
N ASP A 291 12.27 16.48 -0.43
CA ASP A 291 12.15 16.18 -1.85
C ASP A 291 11.11 15.10 -2.10
N LEU A 292 10.52 15.13 -3.29
CA LEU A 292 9.50 14.17 -3.73
C LEU A 292 9.82 13.74 -5.17
N TYR A 293 9.99 12.44 -5.38
CA TYR A 293 10.21 11.84 -6.69
C TYR A 293 9.37 10.58 -6.82
N CYS A 294 8.76 10.37 -7.97
CA CYS A 294 8.00 9.14 -8.27
C CYS A 294 8.37 8.65 -9.67
N ALA A 295 8.66 7.36 -9.77
CA ALA A 295 8.84 6.65 -11.02
C ALA A 295 7.89 5.46 -11.10
N SER A 296 7.51 5.11 -12.32
CA SER A 296 6.62 4.00 -12.60
C SER A 296 7.12 3.19 -13.78
N LYS A 297 6.96 1.88 -13.72
CA LYS A 297 7.33 0.93 -14.76
C LYS A 297 6.25 -0.14 -14.91
N THR A 298 5.96 -0.52 -16.14
CA THR A 298 5.14 -1.71 -16.41
C THR A 298 6.04 -2.95 -16.33
N ILE A 299 5.57 -3.94 -15.60
CA ILE A 299 6.22 -5.23 -15.43
C ILE A 299 5.29 -6.33 -15.92
N ASN A 300 5.84 -7.34 -16.60
CA ASN A 300 5.10 -8.46 -17.17
C ASN A 300 5.48 -9.75 -16.45
N PHE A 301 4.48 -10.52 -16.09
CA PHE A 301 4.65 -11.85 -15.49
C PHE A 301 4.06 -12.93 -16.40
N PRO A 302 4.77 -14.03 -16.66
CA PRO A 302 4.15 -15.24 -17.18
C PRO A 302 3.16 -15.78 -16.13
N VAL A 303 2.08 -16.38 -16.61
CA VAL A 303 1.10 -17.07 -15.76
C VAL A 303 1.20 -18.54 -16.07
N ASP A 304 2.01 -19.27 -15.32
CA ASP A 304 2.25 -20.71 -15.52
C ASP A 304 1.21 -21.55 -14.76
N ALA A 305 0.69 -21.04 -13.63
CA ALA A 305 -0.29 -21.73 -12.82
C ALA A 305 -1.67 -21.81 -13.52
N GLU A 306 -2.11 -23.02 -13.85
CA GLU A 306 -3.40 -23.27 -14.52
C GLU A 306 -4.58 -22.70 -13.74
N ILE A 307 -4.56 -22.80 -12.40
CA ILE A 307 -5.62 -22.25 -11.56
C ILE A 307 -5.71 -20.73 -11.67
N MET A 308 -4.58 -20.04 -11.82
CA MET A 308 -4.57 -18.59 -11.97
C MET A 308 -5.08 -18.17 -13.35
N ARG A 309 -4.72 -18.92 -14.41
CA ARG A 309 -5.31 -18.73 -15.74
C ARG A 309 -6.83 -18.92 -15.72
N PHE A 310 -7.31 -19.95 -15.03
CA PHE A 310 -8.74 -20.18 -14.85
C PHE A 310 -9.41 -19.01 -14.13
N VAL A 311 -8.83 -18.53 -13.03
CA VAL A 311 -9.33 -17.36 -12.27
C VAL A 311 -9.42 -16.14 -13.19
N PHE A 312 -8.35 -15.76 -13.89
CA PHE A 312 -8.36 -14.59 -14.77
C PHE A 312 -9.37 -14.71 -15.90
N LYS A 313 -9.47 -15.89 -16.51
CA LYS A 313 -10.40 -16.14 -17.62
C LYS A 313 -11.87 -16.00 -17.21
N ASN A 314 -12.20 -16.36 -15.99
CA ASN A 314 -13.58 -16.45 -15.51
C ASN A 314 -13.95 -15.32 -14.53
N SER A 315 -12.97 -14.53 -14.03
CA SER A 315 -13.26 -13.40 -13.17
C SER A 315 -14.01 -12.28 -13.93
N PRO A 316 -15.04 -11.66 -13.34
CA PRO A 316 -15.68 -10.47 -13.89
C PRO A 316 -14.78 -9.22 -13.80
N LEU A 317 -13.67 -9.29 -13.04
CA LEU A 317 -12.78 -8.18 -12.75
C LEU A 317 -11.58 -8.13 -13.70
N VAL A 318 -11.82 -8.37 -14.97
CA VAL A 318 -10.84 -8.25 -16.05
C VAL A 318 -11.40 -7.41 -17.19
N SER A 319 -10.51 -6.69 -17.89
CA SER A 319 -10.95 -5.88 -19.03
C SER A 319 -11.43 -6.74 -20.20
N GLU A 320 -12.32 -6.21 -21.03
CA GLU A 320 -12.76 -6.88 -22.25
C GLU A 320 -11.61 -7.17 -23.22
N ALA A 321 -10.55 -6.36 -23.19
CA ALA A 321 -9.34 -6.62 -23.96
C ALA A 321 -8.57 -7.83 -23.40
N ALA A 322 -8.45 -7.93 -22.08
CA ALA A 322 -7.79 -9.06 -21.43
C ALA A 322 -8.54 -10.37 -21.62
N LYS A 323 -9.89 -10.36 -21.64
CA LYS A 323 -10.71 -11.56 -21.92
C LYS A 323 -10.45 -12.19 -23.28
N LYS A 324 -9.87 -11.43 -24.23
CA LYS A 324 -9.49 -11.94 -25.57
C LYS A 324 -8.10 -12.59 -25.59
N SER A 325 -7.33 -12.47 -24.50
CA SER A 325 -6.04 -13.11 -24.36
C SER A 325 -6.19 -14.56 -23.87
N ASP A 326 -5.11 -15.33 -23.98
CA ASP A 326 -5.01 -16.68 -23.40
C ASP A 326 -4.59 -16.64 -21.91
N PHE A 327 -4.35 -15.42 -21.37
CA PHE A 327 -3.81 -15.22 -20.02
C PHE A 327 -2.50 -15.97 -19.77
N SER A 328 -1.69 -16.19 -20.79
CA SER A 328 -0.33 -16.74 -20.63
C SER A 328 0.62 -15.75 -19.93
N SER A 329 0.26 -14.46 -19.95
CA SER A 329 0.98 -13.41 -19.21
C SER A 329 0.03 -12.32 -18.75
N ILE A 330 0.41 -11.61 -17.69
CA ILE A 330 -0.28 -10.41 -17.21
C ILE A 330 0.73 -9.30 -16.96
N SER A 331 0.25 -8.07 -17.07
CA SER A 331 1.06 -6.86 -16.86
C SER A 331 0.49 -6.05 -15.72
N THR A 332 1.38 -5.49 -14.90
CA THR A 332 1.00 -4.58 -13.83
C THR A 332 2.00 -3.44 -13.69
N ARG A 333 1.75 -2.55 -12.74
CA ARG A 333 2.57 -1.37 -12.48
C ARG A 333 3.42 -1.57 -11.24
N LEU A 334 4.71 -1.24 -11.36
CA LEU A 334 5.65 -1.11 -10.28
C LEU A 334 5.99 0.37 -10.09
N ASN A 335 5.97 0.87 -8.86
CA ASN A 335 6.36 2.23 -8.52
C ASN A 335 7.53 2.25 -7.54
N LEU A 336 8.41 3.24 -7.75
CA LEU A 336 9.37 3.69 -6.76
C LEU A 336 9.06 5.15 -6.40
N LEU A 337 9.02 5.45 -5.11
CA LEU A 337 8.70 6.77 -4.59
C LEU A 337 9.75 7.17 -3.54
N ASN A 338 10.42 8.31 -3.73
CA ASN A 338 11.27 8.93 -2.72
C ASN A 338 10.51 10.06 -2.04
N ILE A 339 10.49 10.06 -0.71
CA ILE A 339 9.86 11.08 0.13
C ILE A 339 10.88 11.48 1.20
N GLY A 340 11.58 12.61 0.99
CA GLY A 340 12.73 12.96 1.79
C GLY A 340 13.75 11.80 1.82
N ARG A 341 14.07 11.27 3.00
CA ARG A 341 15.00 10.12 3.16
C ARG A 341 14.38 8.77 2.85
N ALA A 342 13.07 8.64 2.91
CA ALA A 342 12.39 7.37 2.69
C ALA A 342 12.36 7.01 1.20
N GLN A 343 12.60 5.73 0.91
CA GLN A 343 12.36 5.15 -0.41
C GLN A 343 11.30 4.05 -0.27
N VAL A 344 10.27 4.16 -1.08
CA VAL A 344 9.14 3.22 -1.12
C VAL A 344 9.18 2.47 -2.45
N LEU A 345 8.99 1.16 -2.41
CA LEU A 345 8.78 0.32 -3.59
C LEU A 345 7.47 -0.45 -3.44
N THR A 346 6.65 -0.51 -4.51
CA THR A 346 5.40 -1.26 -4.47
C THR A 346 5.62 -2.75 -4.82
N ILE A 347 4.76 -3.61 -4.30
CA ILE A 347 4.71 -5.04 -4.61
C ILE A 347 3.28 -5.37 -5.04
N PRO A 348 3.05 -5.91 -6.25
CA PRO A 348 1.70 -6.15 -6.76
C PRO A 348 1.05 -7.44 -6.25
N GLY A 349 1.52 -7.99 -5.15
CA GLY A 349 1.05 -9.25 -4.57
C GLY A 349 1.58 -9.44 -3.15
N GLU A 350 1.56 -10.69 -2.68
CA GLU A 350 1.99 -11.11 -1.36
C GLU A 350 3.41 -11.69 -1.42
N ALA A 351 4.43 -10.81 -1.41
CA ALA A 351 5.81 -11.26 -1.43
C ALA A 351 6.20 -11.92 -0.11
N LEU A 352 6.90 -13.07 -0.21
CA LEU A 352 7.47 -13.74 0.96
C LEU A 352 8.58 -12.89 1.60
N PRO A 353 8.85 -13.08 2.90
CA PRO A 353 9.86 -12.30 3.64
C PRO A 353 11.24 -12.27 2.99
N ASN A 354 11.69 -13.39 2.36
CA ASN A 354 12.98 -13.47 1.69
C ASN A 354 13.13 -12.43 0.57
N ILE A 355 12.09 -12.23 -0.24
CA ILE A 355 12.03 -11.15 -1.26
C ILE A 355 12.09 -9.79 -0.58
N GLY A 356 11.29 -9.59 0.47
CA GLY A 356 11.26 -8.34 1.23
C GLY A 356 12.63 -7.95 1.80
N PHE A 357 13.33 -8.89 2.43
CA PHE A 357 14.67 -8.68 2.96
C PHE A 357 15.68 -8.37 1.86
N TYR A 358 15.63 -9.10 0.75
CA TYR A 358 16.57 -8.89 -0.35
C TYR A 358 16.39 -7.52 -0.97
N VAL A 359 15.18 -7.15 -1.34
CA VAL A 359 14.87 -5.88 -1.99
C VAL A 359 15.20 -4.69 -1.07
N LYS A 360 14.78 -4.72 0.21
CA LYS A 360 15.10 -3.64 1.18
C LYS A 360 16.62 -3.41 1.33
N ARG A 361 17.44 -4.48 1.27
CA ARG A 361 18.91 -4.32 1.31
C ARG A 361 19.52 -3.69 0.06
N LYS A 362 18.79 -3.70 -1.07
CA LYS A 362 19.23 -3.15 -2.36
C LYS A 362 18.71 -1.73 -2.60
N MET A 363 17.74 -1.27 -1.83
CA MET A 363 17.24 0.10 -1.92
C MET A 363 18.30 1.12 -1.52
N ASN A 364 18.29 2.29 -2.17
CA ASN A 364 19.26 3.37 -1.98
C ASN A 364 18.94 4.26 -0.77
N SER A 365 18.32 3.71 0.26
CA SER A 365 17.87 4.43 1.44
C SER A 365 18.17 3.65 2.72
N ASP A 366 18.47 4.38 3.79
CA ASP A 366 18.50 3.83 5.16
C ASP A 366 17.08 3.68 5.77
N GLN A 367 16.06 4.15 5.04
CA GLN A 367 14.65 4.02 5.40
C GLN A 367 13.87 3.38 4.24
N PRO A 368 14.04 2.06 4.00
CA PRO A 368 13.37 1.34 2.93
C PRO A 368 11.95 0.92 3.36
N PHE A 369 10.96 1.22 2.50
CA PHE A 369 9.57 0.82 2.64
C PHE A 369 9.18 -0.10 1.49
N LEU A 370 8.37 -1.10 1.78
CA LEU A 370 7.70 -1.91 0.76
C LEU A 370 6.18 -1.81 0.96
N PHE A 371 5.45 -1.39 -0.08
CA PHE A 371 4.00 -1.39 -0.07
C PHE A 371 3.50 -2.64 -0.80
N GLY A 372 3.17 -3.68 -0.02
CA GLY A 372 2.59 -4.93 -0.52
C GLY A 372 1.16 -4.73 -1.04
N LEU A 373 0.71 -5.64 -1.90
CA LEU A 373 -0.62 -5.63 -2.50
C LEU A 373 -1.00 -4.24 -3.03
N THR A 374 -0.04 -3.58 -3.67
CA THR A 374 -0.19 -2.21 -4.17
C THR A 374 -0.09 -2.19 -5.69
N ASN A 375 -1.04 -1.53 -6.33
CA ASN A 375 -1.32 -1.43 -7.77
C ASN A 375 -1.92 -2.67 -8.40
N ASP A 376 -1.81 -3.82 -7.78
CA ASP A 376 -2.47 -5.07 -8.14
C ASP A 376 -2.56 -6.00 -6.92
N ALA A 377 -3.21 -7.15 -7.09
CA ALA A 377 -3.44 -8.11 -6.04
C ALA A 377 -3.23 -9.53 -6.57
N PHE A 378 -2.03 -9.80 -7.09
CA PHE A 378 -1.64 -11.17 -7.41
C PHE A 378 -1.57 -11.97 -6.11
N GLY A 379 -1.72 -13.26 -6.17
CA GLY A 379 -1.48 -14.12 -5.03
C GLY A 379 -0.02 -14.05 -4.55
N TYR A 380 0.50 -15.15 -4.07
CA TYR A 380 1.83 -15.18 -3.46
C TYR A 380 2.95 -15.02 -4.48
N MET A 381 3.98 -14.29 -4.06
CA MET A 381 5.22 -14.11 -4.81
C MET A 381 6.35 -14.78 -4.04
N LEU A 382 6.83 -15.90 -4.56
CA LEU A 382 7.86 -16.72 -3.93
C LEU A 382 9.20 -16.58 -4.66
N THR A 383 10.30 -16.81 -3.92
CA THR A 383 11.59 -17.10 -4.59
C THR A 383 11.53 -18.45 -5.28
N LYS A 384 12.48 -18.75 -6.16
CA LYS A 384 12.56 -20.07 -6.80
C LYS A 384 12.78 -21.19 -5.78
N GLU A 385 13.55 -20.90 -4.74
CA GLU A 385 13.88 -21.84 -3.67
C GLU A 385 12.66 -22.15 -2.79
N ASP A 386 11.80 -21.18 -2.59
CA ASP A 386 10.57 -21.35 -1.80
C ASP A 386 9.46 -22.05 -2.60
N PHE A 387 9.43 -21.88 -3.94
CA PHE A 387 8.37 -22.40 -4.80
C PHE A 387 8.37 -23.94 -4.83
N GLY A 388 7.30 -24.55 -4.30
CA GLY A 388 7.19 -26.00 -4.20
C GLY A 388 8.24 -26.68 -3.29
N GLY A 389 9.00 -25.88 -2.53
CA GLY A 389 10.11 -26.39 -1.71
C GLY A 389 9.67 -27.29 -0.56
N PHE A 390 8.47 -27.10 -0.02
CA PHE A 390 7.91 -27.86 1.10
C PHE A 390 6.43 -28.16 0.86
N GLU A 391 5.95 -29.28 1.38
CA GLU A 391 4.51 -29.61 1.34
C GLU A 391 3.64 -28.50 1.94
N ARG A 392 4.11 -27.86 3.01
CA ARG A 392 3.45 -26.69 3.63
C ARG A 392 3.26 -25.52 2.68
N TYR A 393 4.13 -25.37 1.66
CA TYR A 393 4.08 -24.31 0.66
C TYR A 393 3.18 -24.63 -0.54
N ASN A 394 2.51 -25.78 -0.56
CA ASN A 394 1.63 -26.17 -1.67
C ASN A 394 0.53 -25.13 -1.93
N TYR A 395 -0.09 -24.58 -0.88
CA TYR A 395 -1.11 -23.56 -1.04
C TYR A 395 -0.54 -22.28 -1.69
N ILE A 396 0.52 -21.71 -1.13
CA ILE A 396 1.09 -20.45 -1.62
C ILE A 396 1.74 -20.61 -2.99
N SER A 397 2.32 -21.78 -3.31
CA SER A 397 2.85 -22.06 -4.65
C SER A 397 1.75 -22.17 -5.70
N ARG A 398 0.63 -22.83 -5.39
CA ARG A 398 -0.51 -22.98 -6.30
C ARG A 398 -1.26 -21.68 -6.56
N THR A 399 -1.21 -20.72 -5.64
CA THR A 399 -1.85 -19.41 -5.72
C THR A 399 -0.87 -18.31 -6.13
N SER A 400 0.32 -18.69 -6.59
CA SER A 400 1.28 -17.83 -7.29
C SER A 400 1.02 -17.85 -8.80
N LEU A 401 1.56 -16.87 -9.53
CA LEU A 401 1.52 -16.88 -11.01
C LEU A 401 2.43 -17.95 -11.60
N GLY A 402 3.50 -18.35 -10.90
CA GLY A 402 4.47 -19.35 -11.28
C GLY A 402 5.79 -19.19 -10.56
N GLU A 403 6.71 -20.15 -10.76
CA GLU A 403 8.00 -20.21 -10.10
C GLU A 403 8.86 -18.95 -10.30
N MET A 404 8.76 -18.30 -11.45
CA MET A 404 9.57 -17.14 -11.81
C MET A 404 9.05 -15.81 -11.24
N THR A 405 7.89 -15.79 -10.60
CA THR A 405 7.20 -14.55 -10.19
C THR A 405 8.08 -13.67 -9.29
N GLY A 406 8.67 -14.24 -8.24
CA GLY A 406 9.56 -13.50 -7.33
C GLY A 406 10.82 -13.01 -8.02
N SER A 407 11.46 -13.86 -8.84
CA SER A 407 12.70 -13.50 -9.54
C SER A 407 12.49 -12.37 -10.56
N ILE A 408 11.39 -12.38 -11.31
CA ILE A 408 11.04 -11.30 -12.24
C ILE A 408 10.79 -10.01 -11.47
N TYR A 409 10.04 -10.08 -10.37
CA TYR A 409 9.81 -8.91 -9.51
C TYR A 409 11.13 -8.33 -8.99
N GLU A 410 12.01 -9.15 -8.43
CA GLU A 410 13.31 -8.71 -7.91
C GLU A 410 14.17 -8.06 -8.99
N GLU A 411 14.26 -8.66 -10.18
CA GLU A 411 15.03 -8.11 -11.30
C GLU A 411 14.51 -6.74 -11.72
N GLU A 412 13.19 -6.60 -11.91
CA GLU A 412 12.58 -5.33 -12.35
C GLU A 412 12.59 -4.26 -11.25
N ALA A 413 12.47 -4.68 -9.98
CA ALA A 413 12.63 -3.82 -8.81
C ALA A 413 14.06 -3.24 -8.74
N LEU A 414 15.09 -4.07 -8.92
CA LEU A 414 16.48 -3.63 -8.94
C LEU A 414 16.79 -2.68 -10.11
N LYS A 415 16.23 -2.95 -11.30
CA LYS A 415 16.34 -2.02 -12.44
C LYS A 415 15.76 -0.66 -12.07
N LEU A 416 14.54 -0.63 -11.53
CA LEU A 416 13.88 0.62 -11.15
C LEU A 416 14.64 1.38 -10.04
N ILE A 417 15.20 0.67 -9.05
CA ILE A 417 16.05 1.25 -8.00
C ILE A 417 17.31 1.89 -8.61
N ASN A 418 17.98 1.20 -9.55
CA ASN A 418 19.20 1.68 -10.16
C ASN A 418 18.99 2.85 -11.14
N GLU A 419 17.83 2.90 -11.80
CA GLU A 419 17.44 3.94 -12.74
C GLU A 419 16.91 5.20 -12.03
N SER A 420 16.58 5.11 -10.74
CA SER A 420 16.00 6.19 -9.95
C SER A 420 17.07 6.92 -9.12
N PRO A 421 16.91 8.24 -8.87
CA PRO A 421 17.80 8.94 -7.95
C PRO A 421 17.71 8.37 -6.55
N ALA A 422 18.81 8.40 -5.79
CA ALA A 422 18.77 8.12 -4.37
C ALA A 422 17.95 9.19 -3.62
N PRO A 423 17.25 8.83 -2.54
CA PRO A 423 16.59 9.82 -1.68
C PRO A 423 17.58 10.81 -1.10
N VAL A 424 17.15 12.08 -0.97
CA VAL A 424 17.97 13.14 -0.37
C VAL A 424 17.89 13.01 1.16
N LYS A 425 19.07 12.99 1.79
CA LYS A 425 19.22 12.84 3.23
C LYS A 425 18.91 14.12 4.01
#